data_c2c0d98c8891c35c621c1354a94b4c1c
#
_entry.id   c2c0d98c8891c35c621c1354a94b4c1c
#
_cell.length_a   1.000
_cell.length_b   1.000
_cell.length_c   1.000
_cell.angle_alpha   90.00
_cell.angle_beta   90.00
_cell.angle_gamma   90.00
#
_symmetry.space_group_name_H-M   'P 1'
#
loop_
_entity.id
_entity.type
_entity.pdbx_description
1 polymer ?
#
loop_
_entity_poly.entity_id
_entity_poly.type
_entity_poly.pdbx_seq_one_letter_code
_entity_poly.pdbx_strand_id
1 'polypeptide(L)'
;GDKRLLRIIRRFLEAGMLQNGVCIDRHEGTPQGGPLSPLLANLLLDDLDRELERRGHKFCRYADDCNIYVRSLAAGERVLASVTKYLEEHLKLRVNRAKSAAASVKERKFLGHRLLEDGTQTIAPKSLDRARDRVREITRRNRGVSFEQLVRELNSFLMGWVTYFRHAKAKSHLTELGSWVRRKLRCVRLKQR
;
A
#
# COMPACT_ATOMS: atom_id res chain seq x y z
N GLY A 1 24.08 7.04 23.41
CA GLY A 1 22.89 6.24 23.17
C GLY A 1 22.66 5.21 24.26
N ASP A 2 21.42 4.85 24.54
CA ASP A 2 21.09 3.86 25.55
C ASP A 2 21.57 2.46 25.13
N LYS A 3 22.62 1.96 25.82
CA LYS A 3 23.20 0.64 25.53
C LYS A 3 22.23 -0.52 25.77
N ARG A 4 21.24 -0.35 26.68
CA ARG A 4 20.22 -1.37 26.96
C ARG A 4 19.26 -1.50 25.79
N LEU A 5 18.80 -0.36 25.24
CA LEU A 5 17.95 -0.33 24.06
C LEU A 5 18.65 -0.93 22.84
N LEU A 6 19.90 -0.54 22.60
CA LEU A 6 20.69 -1.10 21.48
C LEU A 6 20.88 -2.62 21.59
N ARG A 7 21.05 -3.16 22.81
CA ARG A 7 21.11 -4.60 23.04
C ARG A 7 19.81 -5.31 22.71
N ILE A 8 18.65 -4.71 23.05
CA ILE A 8 17.33 -5.27 22.72
C ILE A 8 17.12 -5.29 21.22
N ILE A 9 17.42 -4.19 20.52
CA ILE A 9 17.32 -4.10 19.06
C ILE A 9 18.22 -5.15 18.40
N ARG A 10 19.47 -5.30 18.85
CA ARG A 10 20.39 -6.31 18.32
C ARG A 10 19.82 -7.72 18.49
N ARG A 11 19.33 -8.08 19.68
CA ARG A 11 18.70 -9.38 19.91
C ARG A 11 17.50 -9.63 19.00
N PHE A 12 16.70 -8.58 18.72
CA PHE A 12 15.59 -8.66 17.78
C PHE A 12 16.06 -8.91 16.35
N LEU A 13 17.15 -8.27 15.93
CA LEU A 13 17.72 -8.44 14.58
C LEU A 13 18.39 -9.82 14.42
N GLU A 14 19.04 -10.32 15.46
CA GLU A 14 19.72 -11.63 15.50
C GLU A 14 18.76 -12.80 15.73
N ALA A 15 17.53 -12.53 16.19
CA ALA A 15 16.54 -13.59 16.43
C ALA A 15 16.20 -14.31 15.13
N GLY A 16 16.29 -15.63 15.13
CA GLY A 16 15.85 -16.50 14.03
C GLY A 16 14.34 -16.39 13.77
N MET A 17 13.88 -17.02 12.72
CA MET A 17 12.47 -17.13 12.38
C MET A 17 11.99 -18.57 12.57
N LEU A 18 10.92 -18.75 13.35
CA LEU A 18 10.28 -20.05 13.48
C LEU A 18 9.35 -20.27 12.28
N GLN A 19 9.69 -21.23 11.42
CA GLN A 19 8.87 -21.63 10.28
C GLN A 19 8.61 -23.13 10.34
N ASN A 20 7.34 -23.53 10.40
CA ASN A 20 6.92 -24.94 10.48
C ASN A 20 7.59 -25.72 11.64
N GLY A 21 7.82 -25.06 12.79
CA GLY A 21 8.46 -25.68 13.95
C GLY A 21 9.99 -25.74 13.89
N VAL A 22 10.62 -25.27 12.83
CA VAL A 22 12.08 -25.21 12.68
C VAL A 22 12.54 -23.75 12.82
N CYS A 23 13.57 -23.53 13.65
CA CYS A 23 14.22 -22.23 13.77
C CYS A 23 15.21 -22.06 12.60
N ILE A 24 14.96 -21.06 11.76
CA ILE A 24 15.83 -20.73 10.61
C ILE A 24 16.62 -19.47 10.97
N ASP A 25 17.94 -19.56 10.88
CA ASP A 25 18.81 -18.40 11.05
C ASP A 25 18.63 -17.43 9.88
N ARG A 26 18.63 -16.14 10.20
CA ARG A 26 18.52 -15.07 9.21
C ARG A 26 19.83 -14.29 9.13
N HIS A 27 20.26 -14.09 7.90
CA HIS A 27 21.47 -13.32 7.61
C HIS A 27 21.15 -11.90 7.07
N GLU A 28 19.89 -11.62 6.73
CA GLU A 28 19.47 -10.32 6.18
C GLU A 28 18.06 -9.93 6.66
N GLY A 29 17.85 -8.61 6.80
CA GLY A 29 16.55 -7.98 7.02
C GLY A 29 15.95 -8.22 8.42
N THR A 30 14.65 -7.94 8.54
CA THR A 30 13.83 -8.13 9.74
C THR A 30 12.66 -9.05 9.43
N PRO A 31 12.08 -9.78 10.43
CA PRO A 31 10.93 -10.64 10.18
C PRO A 31 9.75 -9.83 9.66
N GLN A 32 9.09 -10.33 8.61
CA GLN A 32 7.81 -9.75 8.17
C GLN A 32 6.76 -9.95 9.29
N GLY A 33 6.05 -8.85 9.62
CA GLY A 33 5.07 -8.86 10.72
C GLY A 33 5.66 -8.68 12.13
N GLY A 34 6.98 -8.54 12.26
CA GLY A 34 7.59 -8.21 13.55
C GLY A 34 7.23 -6.79 14.01
N PRO A 35 7.01 -6.55 15.33
CA PRO A 35 6.55 -5.25 15.84
C PRO A 35 7.56 -4.11 15.63
N LEU A 36 8.86 -4.40 15.62
CA LEU A 36 9.92 -3.41 15.40
C LEU A 36 10.29 -3.21 13.92
N SER A 37 9.91 -4.13 13.03
CA SER A 37 10.31 -4.09 11.63
C SER A 37 9.89 -2.79 10.91
N PRO A 38 8.66 -2.26 11.05
CA PRO A 38 8.28 -1.01 10.41
C PRO A 38 9.04 0.21 10.96
N LEU A 39 9.34 0.21 12.27
CA LEU A 39 10.10 1.29 12.89
C LEU A 39 11.54 1.30 12.40
N LEU A 40 12.21 0.14 12.39
CA LEU A 40 13.60 0.02 11.94
C LEU A 40 13.73 0.32 10.45
N ALA A 41 12.76 -0.13 9.62
CA ALA A 41 12.73 0.20 8.20
C ALA A 41 12.58 1.71 7.97
N ASN A 42 11.69 2.38 8.70
CA ASN A 42 11.54 3.84 8.59
C ASN A 42 12.78 4.59 9.08
N LEU A 43 13.43 4.11 10.14
CA LEU A 43 14.66 4.72 10.64
C LEU A 43 15.80 4.63 9.60
N LEU A 44 15.94 3.48 8.94
CA LEU A 44 16.93 3.29 7.87
C LEU A 44 16.62 4.15 6.63
N LEU A 45 15.34 4.27 6.25
CA LEU A 45 14.91 5.03 5.09
C LEU A 45 14.82 6.54 5.35
N ASP A 46 14.98 7.02 6.59
CA ASP A 46 15.12 8.45 6.90
C ASP A 46 16.36 9.05 6.20
N ASP A 47 17.43 8.26 6.06
CA ASP A 47 18.62 8.69 5.32
C ASP A 47 18.32 8.92 3.82
N LEU A 48 17.45 8.11 3.22
CA LEU A 48 16.95 8.35 1.87
C LEU A 48 16.10 9.63 1.79
N ASP A 49 15.19 9.83 2.75
CA ASP A 49 14.34 11.02 2.78
C ASP A 49 15.18 12.30 2.85
N ARG A 50 16.17 12.34 3.74
CA ARG A 50 17.11 13.48 3.86
C ARG A 50 17.94 13.70 2.59
N GLU A 51 18.37 12.63 1.94
CA GLU A 51 19.12 12.74 0.68
C GLU A 51 18.25 13.28 -0.46
N LEU A 52 16.98 12.87 -0.55
CA LEU A 52 16.01 13.39 -1.52
C LEU A 52 15.71 14.88 -1.26
N GLU A 53 15.54 15.27 0.00
CA GLU A 53 15.35 16.67 0.41
C GLU A 53 16.57 17.51 0.06
N ARG A 54 17.78 17.02 0.38
CA ARG A 54 19.05 17.71 0.05
C ARG A 54 19.21 17.94 -1.45
N ARG A 55 18.74 16.99 -2.29
CA ARG A 55 18.74 17.13 -3.76
C ARG A 55 17.60 18.02 -4.27
N GLY A 56 16.67 18.48 -3.41
CA GLY A 56 15.54 19.31 -3.79
C GLY A 56 14.42 18.56 -4.52
N HIS A 57 14.37 17.23 -4.39
CA HIS A 57 13.31 16.41 -5.02
C HIS A 57 11.99 16.57 -4.27
N LYS A 58 10.91 16.61 -5.03
CA LYS A 58 9.55 16.46 -4.50
C LYS A 58 9.19 14.98 -4.49
N PHE A 59 8.91 14.43 -3.32
CA PHE A 59 8.64 13.00 -3.18
C PHE A 59 7.55 12.73 -2.13
N CYS A 60 7.04 11.54 -2.15
CA CYS A 60 6.13 11.00 -1.14
C CYS A 60 6.51 9.55 -0.88
N ARG A 61 6.83 9.23 0.38
CA ARG A 61 7.17 7.87 0.81
C ARG A 61 6.16 7.34 1.82
N TYR A 62 5.80 6.10 1.67
CA TYR A 62 5.03 5.34 2.65
C TYR A 62 5.67 3.96 2.81
N ALA A 63 6.29 3.73 3.94
CA ALA A 63 7.15 2.57 4.20
C ALA A 63 8.23 2.43 3.11
N ASP A 64 8.25 1.33 2.38
CA ASP A 64 9.15 1.03 1.27
C ASP A 64 8.70 1.60 -0.10
N ASP A 65 7.43 1.98 -0.22
CA ASP A 65 6.91 2.60 -1.45
C ASP A 65 7.27 4.10 -1.48
N CYS A 66 8.06 4.51 -2.49
CA CYS A 66 8.48 5.90 -2.69
C CYS A 66 8.17 6.37 -4.11
N ASN A 67 7.49 7.52 -4.24
CA ASN A 67 7.31 8.22 -5.50
C ASN A 67 8.07 9.54 -5.50
N ILE A 68 8.90 9.74 -6.51
CA ILE A 68 9.67 10.98 -6.73
C ILE A 68 9.12 11.65 -7.98
N TYR A 69 8.76 12.92 -7.87
CA TYR A 69 8.09 13.66 -8.95
C TYR A 69 9.09 14.55 -9.69
N VAL A 70 9.14 14.39 -11.00
CA VAL A 70 10.05 15.13 -11.90
C VAL A 70 9.29 15.62 -13.14
N ARG A 71 9.89 16.55 -13.89
CA ARG A 71 9.22 17.22 -15.01
C ARG A 71 9.24 16.44 -16.32
N SER A 72 10.14 15.47 -16.49
CA SER A 72 10.28 14.72 -17.73
C SER A 72 10.64 13.26 -17.48
N LEU A 73 10.37 12.39 -18.43
CA LEU A 73 10.70 10.97 -18.36
C LEU A 73 12.24 10.78 -18.27
N ALA A 74 13.01 11.49 -19.08
CA ALA A 74 14.47 11.42 -19.04
C ALA A 74 15.06 11.87 -17.68
N ALA A 75 14.44 12.86 -17.01
CA ALA A 75 14.80 13.21 -15.64
C ALA A 75 14.43 12.09 -14.67
N GLY A 76 13.27 11.45 -14.86
CA GLY A 76 12.82 10.31 -14.06
C GLY A 76 13.78 9.13 -14.14
N GLU A 77 14.25 8.78 -15.32
CA GLU A 77 15.23 7.71 -15.53
C GLU A 77 16.57 8.00 -14.83
N ARG A 78 17.09 9.23 -14.95
CA ARG A 78 18.30 9.64 -14.24
C ARG A 78 18.15 9.59 -12.73
N VAL A 79 17.03 10.09 -12.20
CA VAL A 79 16.75 10.03 -10.76
C VAL A 79 16.62 8.60 -10.29
N LEU A 80 15.90 7.75 -11.03
CA LEU A 80 15.76 6.33 -10.71
C LEU A 80 17.14 5.65 -10.63
N ALA A 81 18.01 5.86 -11.61
CA ALA A 81 19.36 5.28 -11.61
C ALA A 81 20.19 5.79 -10.42
N SER A 82 20.17 7.11 -10.16
CA SER A 82 20.91 7.73 -9.06
C SER A 82 20.43 7.29 -7.68
N VAL A 83 19.10 7.18 -7.48
CA VAL A 83 18.50 6.71 -6.22
C VAL A 83 18.77 5.23 -6.01
N THR A 84 18.65 4.42 -7.07
CA THR A 84 19.00 2.99 -7.02
C THR A 84 20.44 2.80 -6.55
N LYS A 85 21.39 3.54 -7.16
CA LYS A 85 22.78 3.51 -6.76
C LYS A 85 22.97 3.89 -5.28
N TYR A 86 22.31 4.94 -4.82
CA TYR A 86 22.38 5.37 -3.42
C TYR A 86 21.86 4.29 -2.46
N LEU A 87 20.72 3.69 -2.76
CA LEU A 87 20.13 2.62 -1.95
C LEU A 87 21.04 1.38 -1.88
N GLU A 88 21.60 0.96 -3.02
CA GLU A 88 22.45 -0.24 -3.11
C GLU A 88 23.85 -0.02 -2.51
N GLU A 89 24.47 1.15 -2.73
CA GLU A 89 25.84 1.43 -2.28
C GLU A 89 25.91 1.94 -0.83
N HIS A 90 25.00 2.83 -0.41
CA HIS A 90 25.03 3.45 0.93
C HIS A 90 24.18 2.69 1.95
N LEU A 91 22.93 2.41 1.61
CA LEU A 91 22.01 1.76 2.54
C LEU A 91 22.05 0.23 2.45
N LYS A 92 22.78 -0.34 1.47
CA LYS A 92 22.88 -1.78 1.23
C LYS A 92 21.52 -2.45 1.03
N LEU A 93 20.56 -1.68 0.48
CA LEU A 93 19.21 -2.14 0.18
C LEU A 93 19.08 -2.57 -1.28
N ARG A 94 18.36 -3.66 -1.53
CA ARG A 94 18.06 -4.13 -2.89
C ARG A 94 16.82 -3.44 -3.43
N VAL A 95 16.92 -2.80 -4.60
CA VAL A 95 15.79 -2.18 -5.29
C VAL A 95 15.04 -3.22 -6.12
N ASN A 96 13.73 -3.29 -5.96
CA ASN A 96 12.87 -4.14 -6.78
C ASN A 96 12.70 -3.53 -8.18
N ARG A 97 13.61 -3.88 -9.10
CA ARG A 97 13.66 -3.34 -10.47
C ARG A 97 12.41 -3.68 -11.29
N ALA A 98 11.70 -4.77 -10.99
CA ALA A 98 10.47 -5.11 -11.68
C ALA A 98 9.28 -4.20 -11.33
N LYS A 99 9.32 -3.59 -10.13
CA LYS A 99 8.29 -2.65 -9.66
C LYS A 99 8.71 -1.19 -9.80
N SER A 100 10.00 -0.91 -9.87
CA SER A 100 10.56 0.45 -9.97
C SER A 100 10.71 0.87 -11.42
N ALA A 101 10.10 1.97 -11.80
CA ALA A 101 10.23 2.52 -13.14
C ALA A 101 9.89 4.01 -13.17
N ALA A 102 10.51 4.75 -14.10
CA ALA A 102 10.05 6.07 -14.48
C ALA A 102 8.85 5.93 -15.42
N ALA A 103 7.77 6.63 -15.15
CA ALA A 103 6.57 6.61 -15.97
C ALA A 103 5.72 7.86 -15.72
N SER A 104 4.74 8.10 -16.59
CA SER A 104 3.76 9.16 -16.37
C SER A 104 2.97 8.93 -15.08
N VAL A 105 2.65 10.02 -14.37
CA VAL A 105 1.82 9.96 -13.14
C VAL A 105 0.46 9.33 -13.39
N LYS A 106 -0.06 9.41 -14.62
CA LYS A 106 -1.33 8.78 -15.01
C LYS A 106 -1.28 7.25 -15.01
N GLU A 107 -0.11 6.68 -15.24
CA GLU A 107 0.07 5.22 -15.35
C GLU A 107 0.38 4.58 -14.00
N ARG A 108 0.81 5.39 -13.02
CA ARG A 108 1.20 4.93 -11.71
C ARG A 108 0.11 5.13 -10.68
N LYS A 109 0.06 4.24 -9.74
CA LYS A 109 -0.78 4.32 -8.55
C LYS A 109 0.08 4.42 -7.30
N PHE A 110 -0.40 5.15 -6.32
CA PHE A 110 0.21 5.22 -5.00
C PHE A 110 -0.88 5.13 -3.94
N LEU A 111 -0.74 4.20 -3.01
CA LEU A 111 -1.71 3.96 -1.93
C LEU A 111 -3.17 3.82 -2.42
N GLY A 112 -3.35 3.13 -3.55
CA GLY A 112 -4.69 2.94 -4.13
C GLY A 112 -5.26 4.12 -4.89
N HIS A 113 -4.58 5.26 -4.92
CA HIS A 113 -4.94 6.44 -5.70
C HIS A 113 -4.13 6.52 -7.01
N ARG A 114 -4.64 7.26 -7.96
CA ARG A 114 -3.96 7.68 -9.19
C ARG A 114 -4.01 9.21 -9.26
N LEU A 115 -2.88 9.82 -9.56
CA LEU A 115 -2.82 11.26 -9.79
C LEU A 115 -3.28 11.60 -11.21
N LEU A 116 -4.00 12.72 -11.34
CA LEU A 116 -4.39 13.31 -12.61
C LEU A 116 -3.43 14.44 -12.97
N GLU A 117 -3.50 14.93 -14.22
CA GLU A 117 -2.62 16.00 -14.72
C GLU A 117 -2.83 17.33 -13.98
N ASP A 118 -4.04 17.58 -13.50
CA ASP A 118 -4.42 18.77 -12.73
C ASP A 118 -3.90 18.70 -11.26
N GLY A 119 -3.11 17.68 -10.91
CA GLY A 119 -2.61 17.46 -9.56
C GLY A 119 -3.65 16.86 -8.60
N THR A 120 -4.87 16.63 -9.07
CA THR A 120 -5.90 15.99 -8.24
C THR A 120 -5.74 14.47 -8.22
N GLN A 121 -6.29 13.83 -7.20
CA GLN A 121 -6.23 12.38 -7.05
C GLN A 121 -7.59 11.74 -7.33
N THR A 122 -7.57 10.59 -7.98
CA THR A 122 -8.75 9.74 -8.20
C THR A 122 -8.47 8.32 -7.68
N ILE A 123 -9.49 7.48 -7.63
CA ILE A 123 -9.36 6.08 -7.21
C ILE A 123 -8.71 5.29 -8.35
N ALA A 124 -7.66 4.53 -8.04
CA ALA A 124 -7.03 3.66 -9.04
C ALA A 124 -7.99 2.53 -9.46
N PRO A 125 -8.04 2.15 -10.76
CA PRO A 125 -8.93 1.10 -11.25
C PRO A 125 -8.85 -0.21 -10.45
N LYS A 126 -7.63 -0.67 -10.15
CA LYS A 126 -7.41 -1.87 -9.31
C LYS A 126 -8.02 -1.77 -7.91
N SER A 127 -8.15 -0.55 -7.35
CA SER A 127 -8.78 -0.36 -6.04
C SER A 127 -10.30 -0.48 -6.12
N LEU A 128 -10.90 -0.02 -7.23
CA LEU A 128 -12.31 -0.22 -7.53
C LEU A 128 -12.62 -1.71 -7.77
N ASP A 129 -11.77 -2.40 -8.52
CA ASP A 129 -11.95 -3.84 -8.79
C ASP A 129 -11.88 -4.66 -7.48
N ARG A 130 -10.89 -4.39 -6.62
CA ARG A 130 -10.80 -5.01 -5.29
C ARG A 130 -12.05 -4.74 -4.43
N ALA A 131 -12.58 -3.52 -4.49
CA ALA A 131 -13.82 -3.20 -3.78
C ALA A 131 -15.01 -4.00 -4.34
N ARG A 132 -15.12 -4.10 -5.67
CA ARG A 132 -16.15 -4.93 -6.31
C ARG A 132 -16.01 -6.40 -5.95
N ASP A 133 -14.79 -6.94 -5.91
CA ASP A 133 -14.54 -8.33 -5.52
C ASP A 133 -14.92 -8.56 -4.06
N ARG A 134 -14.54 -7.66 -3.15
CA ARG A 134 -14.95 -7.76 -1.75
C ARG A 134 -16.47 -7.70 -1.57
N VAL A 135 -17.16 -6.84 -2.31
CA VAL A 135 -18.63 -6.82 -2.32
C VAL A 135 -19.21 -8.13 -2.87
N ARG A 136 -18.60 -8.72 -3.92
CA ARG A 136 -19.03 -10.04 -4.45
C ARG A 136 -18.88 -11.13 -3.39
N GLU A 137 -17.79 -11.16 -2.65
CA GLU A 137 -17.56 -12.10 -1.54
C GLU A 137 -18.62 -11.94 -0.46
N ILE A 138 -18.85 -10.72 0.04
CA ILE A 138 -19.82 -10.43 1.08
C ILE A 138 -21.23 -10.81 0.62
N THR A 139 -21.59 -10.50 -0.65
CA THR A 139 -22.93 -10.77 -1.22
C THR A 139 -23.07 -12.14 -1.86
N ARG A 140 -22.14 -13.08 -1.61
CA ARG A 140 -22.20 -14.43 -2.13
C ARG A 140 -23.41 -15.19 -1.55
N ARG A 141 -24.18 -15.85 -2.43
CA ARG A 141 -25.51 -16.39 -2.09
C ARG A 141 -25.52 -17.62 -1.16
N ASN A 142 -24.40 -18.32 -1.06
CA ASN A 142 -24.27 -19.59 -0.31
C ASN A 142 -23.44 -19.45 0.96
N ARG A 143 -23.50 -18.29 1.62
CA ARG A 143 -22.75 -18.05 2.88
C ARG A 143 -23.49 -18.52 4.13
N GLY A 144 -24.79 -18.82 4.05
CA GLY A 144 -25.59 -19.23 5.21
C GLY A 144 -25.79 -18.12 6.25
N VAL A 145 -25.64 -16.84 5.89
CA VAL A 145 -25.81 -15.70 6.80
C VAL A 145 -27.13 -14.99 6.56
N SER A 146 -27.70 -14.36 7.60
CA SER A 146 -28.92 -13.57 7.46
C SER A 146 -28.67 -12.31 6.61
N PHE A 147 -29.77 -11.76 6.04
CA PHE A 147 -29.67 -10.53 5.26
C PHE A 147 -29.18 -9.35 6.11
N GLU A 148 -29.61 -9.25 7.36
CA GLU A 148 -29.20 -8.21 8.32
C GLU A 148 -27.71 -8.29 8.64
N GLN A 149 -27.18 -9.50 8.82
CA GLN A 149 -25.75 -9.72 9.04
C GLN A 149 -24.93 -9.33 7.82
N LEU A 150 -25.39 -9.71 6.62
CA LEU A 150 -24.75 -9.34 5.35
C LEU A 150 -24.71 -7.82 5.17
N VAL A 151 -25.81 -7.11 5.46
CA VAL A 151 -25.89 -5.65 5.36
C VAL A 151 -24.95 -4.98 6.37
N ARG A 152 -24.85 -5.48 7.60
CA ARG A 152 -23.89 -4.95 8.59
C ARG A 152 -22.44 -5.08 8.12
N GLU A 153 -22.06 -6.27 7.63
CA GLU A 153 -20.70 -6.51 7.09
C GLU A 153 -20.40 -5.62 5.89
N LEU A 154 -21.35 -5.47 4.99
CA LEU A 154 -21.21 -4.63 3.81
C LEU A 154 -21.09 -3.15 4.17
N ASN A 155 -21.88 -2.65 5.10
CA ASN A 155 -21.80 -1.27 5.57
C ASN A 155 -20.48 -0.99 6.26
N SER A 156 -19.98 -1.89 7.13
CA SER A 156 -18.67 -1.75 7.76
C SER A 156 -17.54 -1.61 6.73
N PHE A 157 -17.54 -2.50 5.72
CA PHE A 157 -16.56 -2.43 4.64
C PHE A 157 -16.68 -1.14 3.82
N LEU A 158 -17.89 -0.79 3.36
CA LEU A 158 -18.11 0.37 2.50
C LEU A 158 -17.80 1.69 3.23
N MET A 159 -18.17 1.82 4.50
CA MET A 159 -17.85 3.01 5.29
C MET A 159 -16.34 3.21 5.43
N GLY A 160 -15.59 2.17 5.78
CA GLY A 160 -14.13 2.25 5.85
C GLY A 160 -13.52 2.60 4.49
N TRP A 161 -13.99 1.95 3.42
CA TRP A 161 -13.47 2.16 2.07
C TRP A 161 -13.77 3.58 1.55
N VAL A 162 -15.00 4.08 1.70
CA VAL A 162 -15.39 5.45 1.30
C VAL A 162 -14.64 6.49 2.12
N THR A 163 -14.48 6.27 3.43
CA THR A 163 -13.71 7.18 4.30
C THR A 163 -12.26 7.28 3.86
N TYR A 164 -11.65 6.17 3.47
CA TYR A 164 -10.28 6.16 2.95
C TYR A 164 -10.15 6.98 1.66
N PHE A 165 -11.11 6.87 0.73
CA PHE A 165 -11.08 7.54 -0.56
C PHE A 165 -11.84 8.89 -0.58
N ARG A 166 -12.25 9.43 0.56
CA ARG A 166 -13.09 10.64 0.65
C ARG A 166 -12.50 11.88 -0.06
N HIS A 167 -11.17 11.97 -0.13
CA HIS A 167 -10.47 13.08 -0.77
C HIS A 167 -10.25 12.90 -2.28
N ALA A 168 -10.59 11.73 -2.81
CA ALA A 168 -10.44 11.45 -4.23
C ALA A 168 -11.59 12.09 -5.05
N LYS A 169 -11.27 12.69 -6.20
CA LYS A 169 -12.26 13.08 -7.21
C LYS A 169 -12.85 11.83 -7.87
N ALA A 170 -13.84 11.20 -7.24
CA ALA A 170 -14.37 9.91 -7.66
C ALA A 170 -15.90 9.81 -7.56
N LYS A 171 -16.63 10.93 -7.58
CA LYS A 171 -18.10 10.97 -7.41
C LYS A 171 -18.83 10.02 -8.37
N SER A 172 -18.46 9.99 -9.64
CA SER A 172 -19.04 9.09 -10.64
C SER A 172 -18.83 7.62 -10.29
N HIS A 173 -17.58 7.24 -9.94
CA HIS A 173 -17.24 5.88 -9.55
C HIS A 173 -17.99 5.42 -8.29
N LEU A 174 -18.13 6.33 -7.31
CA LEU A 174 -18.88 6.03 -6.07
C LEU A 174 -20.38 5.85 -6.34
N THR A 175 -20.97 6.69 -7.22
CA THR A 175 -22.37 6.57 -7.63
C THR A 175 -22.62 5.27 -8.38
N GLU A 176 -21.74 4.90 -9.30
CA GLU A 176 -21.81 3.64 -10.06
C GLU A 176 -21.70 2.43 -9.13
N LEU A 177 -20.68 2.44 -8.24
CA LEU A 177 -20.49 1.38 -7.26
C LEU A 177 -21.72 1.23 -6.35
N GLY A 178 -22.28 2.33 -5.85
CA GLY A 178 -23.47 2.32 -5.02
C GLY A 178 -24.70 1.77 -5.73
N SER A 179 -24.89 2.11 -7.01
CA SER A 179 -25.98 1.57 -7.83
C SER A 179 -25.82 0.06 -8.07
N TRP A 180 -24.61 -0.39 -8.33
CA TRP A 180 -24.29 -1.79 -8.50
C TRP A 180 -24.48 -2.60 -7.19
N VAL A 181 -24.05 -2.05 -6.05
CA VAL A 181 -24.25 -2.66 -4.71
C VAL A 181 -25.75 -2.83 -4.42
N ARG A 182 -26.57 -1.80 -4.64
CA ARG A 182 -28.03 -1.89 -4.43
C ARG A 182 -28.66 -3.00 -5.29
N ARG A 183 -28.21 -3.15 -6.54
CA ARG A 183 -28.67 -4.25 -7.41
C ARG A 183 -28.29 -5.61 -6.84
N LYS A 184 -27.06 -5.77 -6.35
CA LYS A 184 -26.60 -7.01 -5.70
C LYS A 184 -27.43 -7.37 -4.47
N LEU A 185 -27.73 -6.40 -3.60
CA LEU A 185 -28.57 -6.60 -2.42
C LEU A 185 -29.99 -7.05 -2.77
N ARG A 186 -30.62 -6.44 -3.81
CA ARG A 186 -31.93 -6.89 -4.30
C ARG A 186 -31.89 -8.35 -4.75
N CYS A 187 -30.87 -8.75 -5.50
CA CYS A 187 -30.72 -10.14 -5.94
C CYS A 187 -30.55 -11.13 -4.77
N VAL A 188 -29.84 -10.75 -3.72
CA VAL A 188 -29.70 -11.60 -2.52
C VAL A 188 -31.04 -11.72 -1.79
N ARG A 189 -31.72 -10.59 -1.55
CA ARG A 189 -33.01 -10.57 -0.84
C ARG A 189 -34.11 -11.38 -1.55
N LEU A 190 -34.16 -11.30 -2.89
CA LEU A 190 -35.13 -12.10 -3.68
C LEU A 190 -34.89 -13.62 -3.57
N LYS A 191 -33.64 -14.03 -3.34
CA LYS A 191 -33.33 -15.48 -3.19
C LYS A 191 -33.54 -16.00 -1.77
N GLN A 192 -33.57 -15.14 -0.77
CA GLN A 192 -33.81 -15.52 0.64
C GLN A 192 -35.29 -15.50 1.02
N ARG A 193 -36.17 -15.07 0.10
CA ARG A 193 -37.62 -15.23 0.19
C ARG A 193 -38.02 -16.59 -0.40
#